data_8dd11c93aec6af438d177ab9815659c9
#
_entry.id   8dd11c93aec6af438d177ab9815659c9
#
_cell.length_a   1.000
_cell.length_b   1.000
_cell.length_c   1.000
_cell.angle_alpha   90.00
_cell.angle_beta   90.00
_cell.angle_gamma   90.00
#
_symmetry.space_group_name_H-M   'P 1'
#
loop_
_entity.id
_entity.type
_entity.pdbx_description
1 polymer ?
#
loop_
_entity_poly.entity_id
_entity_poly.type
_entity_poly.pdbx_seq_one_letter_code
_entity_poly.pdbx_strand_id
1 'polypeptide(L)'
;MVKLVLDVGNTRTKIAVFIGDTIIETRTIKGKFISDLGRLIQLHGNPVATIVATVAATEQELRPELEAVIPGKLIFIRSGLKLPVKNNYKTPQTLGHDRLANACGAWKYNQNKNSLVIDLGTCIKYDFIDATGAYHGGAISPGLAMRYKALTRFTGQLPYFKPVEEFPALIGQSTESSIRSGVENGILEELKGTIAQYRTQFNPLDVILTGGDHPKFADKLKSAIFVAPNLTLNGLKEILDYND
;
A
#
# COMPACT_ATOMS: atom_id res chain seq x y z
N MET A 1 18.41 -16.40 -5.74
CA MET A 1 19.14 -15.36 -4.97
C MET A 1 18.14 -14.65 -4.08
N VAL A 2 18.54 -14.39 -2.82
CA VAL A 2 17.69 -13.70 -1.84
C VAL A 2 17.70 -12.20 -2.11
N LYS A 3 16.52 -11.56 -2.13
CA LYS A 3 16.36 -10.10 -2.15
C LYS A 3 15.47 -9.67 -0.98
N LEU A 4 15.73 -8.50 -0.41
CA LEU A 4 14.93 -7.95 0.67
C LEU A 4 14.20 -6.69 0.22
N VAL A 5 12.99 -6.53 0.73
CA VAL A 5 12.16 -5.34 0.53
C VAL A 5 11.74 -4.81 1.90
N LEU A 6 12.03 -3.55 2.17
CA LEU A 6 11.67 -2.86 3.41
C LEU A 6 10.74 -1.68 3.08
N ASP A 7 9.56 -1.68 3.70
CA ASP A 7 8.62 -0.54 3.69
C ASP A 7 8.52 0.01 5.13
N VAL A 8 9.26 1.10 5.37
CA VAL A 8 9.44 1.70 6.71
C VAL A 8 8.43 2.84 6.89
N GLY A 9 7.28 2.52 7.46
CA GLY A 9 6.23 3.48 7.79
C GLY A 9 6.34 4.02 9.22
N ASN A 10 5.60 5.10 9.50
CA ASN A 10 5.60 5.76 10.82
C ASN A 10 5.20 4.85 12.00
N THR A 11 4.36 3.86 11.77
CA THR A 11 3.80 3.00 12.81
C THR A 11 4.34 1.58 12.74
N ARG A 12 4.65 1.12 11.56
CA ARG A 12 5.05 -0.27 11.28
C ARG A 12 6.06 -0.31 10.14
N THR A 13 6.99 -1.24 10.23
CA THR A 13 7.89 -1.63 9.14
C THR A 13 7.42 -2.97 8.59
N LYS A 14 7.21 -3.04 7.28
CA LYS A 14 7.00 -4.32 6.59
C LYS A 14 8.29 -4.76 5.94
N ILE A 15 8.65 -6.02 6.15
CA ILE A 15 9.84 -6.65 5.54
C ILE A 15 9.34 -7.84 4.73
N ALA A 16 9.81 -7.98 3.50
CA ALA A 16 9.58 -9.16 2.69
C ALA A 16 10.92 -9.75 2.22
N VAL A 17 11.00 -11.07 2.30
CA VAL A 17 12.10 -11.86 1.76
C VAL A 17 11.64 -12.51 0.47
N PHE A 18 12.38 -12.27 -0.61
CA PHE A 18 12.10 -12.81 -1.93
C PHE A 18 13.16 -13.82 -2.37
N ILE A 19 12.71 -14.90 -3.01
CA ILE A 19 13.56 -15.76 -3.86
C ILE A 19 12.96 -15.76 -5.26
N GLY A 20 13.70 -15.20 -6.21
CA GLY A 20 13.12 -14.87 -7.52
C GLY A 20 11.96 -13.87 -7.36
N ASP A 21 10.80 -14.21 -7.92
CA ASP A 21 9.58 -13.40 -7.82
C ASP A 21 8.64 -13.80 -6.67
N THR A 22 9.04 -14.80 -5.89
CA THR A 22 8.20 -15.36 -4.83
C THR A 22 8.55 -14.76 -3.47
N ILE A 23 7.55 -14.25 -2.77
CA ILE A 23 7.66 -13.90 -1.35
C ILE A 23 7.68 -15.18 -0.55
N ILE A 24 8.80 -15.46 0.16
CA ILE A 24 8.93 -16.64 1.03
C ILE A 24 8.62 -16.33 2.48
N GLU A 25 8.81 -15.07 2.90
CA GLU A 25 8.40 -14.64 4.23
C GLU A 25 8.06 -13.14 4.22
N THR A 26 7.07 -12.76 5.03
CA THR A 26 6.76 -11.36 5.34
C THR A 26 6.69 -11.16 6.84
N ARG A 27 7.19 -10.01 7.30
CA ARG A 27 7.03 -9.58 8.70
C ARG A 27 6.52 -8.16 8.76
N THR A 28 5.64 -7.92 9.74
CA THR A 28 5.18 -6.57 10.09
C THR A 28 5.57 -6.28 11.52
N ILE A 29 6.47 -5.33 11.71
CA ILE A 29 7.10 -5.03 12.99
C ILE A 29 6.68 -3.64 13.44
N LYS A 30 6.38 -3.49 14.72
CA LYS A 30 6.14 -2.19 15.36
C LYS A 30 7.41 -1.77 16.10
N GLY A 31 7.86 -0.54 15.87
CA GLY A 31 9.07 0.01 16.49
C GLY A 31 10.36 -0.48 15.83
N LYS A 32 11.38 -0.80 16.65
CA LYS A 32 12.72 -1.17 16.15
C LYS A 32 12.69 -2.52 15.43
N PHE A 33 13.19 -2.58 14.21
CA PHE A 33 13.13 -3.74 13.32
C PHE A 33 14.51 -4.34 12.95
N ILE A 34 15.60 -3.69 13.33
CA ILE A 34 16.98 -4.10 12.93
C ILE A 34 17.31 -5.53 13.42
N SER A 35 16.91 -5.88 14.66
CA SER A 35 17.15 -7.22 15.20
C SER A 35 16.37 -8.31 14.44
N ASP A 36 15.12 -8.01 14.06
CA ASP A 36 14.29 -8.92 13.27
C ASP A 36 14.84 -9.09 11.86
N LEU A 37 15.37 -8.01 11.28
CA LEU A 37 16.05 -8.04 9.99
C LEU A 37 17.28 -8.95 10.02
N GLY A 38 18.12 -8.84 11.06
CA GLY A 38 19.26 -9.71 11.26
C GLY A 38 18.88 -11.19 11.36
N ARG A 39 17.79 -11.52 12.09
CA ARG A 39 17.26 -12.89 12.16
C ARG A 39 16.77 -13.41 10.81
N LEU A 40 16.09 -12.57 10.02
CA LEU A 40 15.65 -12.96 8.68
C LEU A 40 16.84 -13.26 7.76
N ILE A 41 17.90 -12.47 7.83
CA ILE A 41 19.13 -12.70 7.05
C ILE A 41 19.82 -14.00 7.49
N GLN A 42 19.90 -14.28 8.80
CA GLN A 42 20.43 -15.56 9.29
C GLN A 42 19.63 -16.76 8.83
N LEU A 43 18.30 -16.65 8.76
CA LEU A 43 17.40 -17.74 8.37
C LEU A 43 17.41 -18.01 6.87
N HIS A 44 17.42 -16.97 6.05
CA HIS A 44 17.23 -17.09 4.59
C HIS A 44 18.52 -16.88 3.77
N GLY A 45 19.60 -16.49 4.42
CA GLY A 45 20.87 -16.19 3.79
C GLY A 45 21.03 -14.72 3.41
N ASN A 46 22.24 -14.35 3.02
CA ASN A 46 22.59 -13.00 2.68
C ASN A 46 21.85 -12.51 1.43
N PRO A 47 21.16 -11.35 1.49
CA PRO A 47 20.55 -10.78 0.32
C PRO A 47 21.61 -10.24 -0.66
N VAL A 48 21.40 -10.44 -1.95
CA VAL A 48 22.24 -9.85 -2.99
C VAL A 48 21.92 -8.37 -3.18
N ALA A 49 20.66 -8.00 -2.97
CA ALA A 49 20.19 -6.62 -3.04
C ALA A 49 19.00 -6.39 -2.11
N THR A 50 18.90 -5.16 -1.60
CA THR A 50 17.82 -4.71 -0.71
C THR A 50 17.30 -3.36 -1.17
N ILE A 51 15.97 -3.19 -1.19
CA ILE A 51 15.34 -1.89 -1.42
C ILE A 51 14.62 -1.42 -0.17
N VAL A 52 14.74 -0.12 0.12
CA VAL A 52 14.12 0.54 1.27
C VAL A 52 13.24 1.69 0.78
N ALA A 53 11.95 1.61 1.10
CA ALA A 53 11.04 2.74 1.06
C ALA A 53 10.87 3.25 2.50
N THR A 54 10.96 4.54 2.73
CA THR A 54 10.77 5.12 4.06
C THR A 54 10.01 6.44 3.99
N VAL A 55 9.12 6.62 4.97
CA VAL A 55 8.45 7.89 5.28
C VAL A 55 8.62 8.27 6.75
N ALA A 56 9.26 7.40 7.54
CA ALA A 56 9.41 7.54 8.99
C ALA A 56 10.75 8.14 9.40
N ALA A 57 11.80 7.92 8.60
CA ALA A 57 13.14 8.40 8.84
C ALA A 57 13.83 8.71 7.51
N THR A 58 14.85 9.53 7.52
CA THR A 58 15.63 9.86 6.33
C THR A 58 16.57 8.72 5.95
N GLU A 59 17.02 8.69 4.70
CA GLU A 59 18.06 7.77 4.25
C GLU A 59 19.36 7.93 5.10
N GLN A 60 19.70 9.17 5.44
CA GLN A 60 20.91 9.46 6.23
C GLN A 60 20.88 8.84 7.63
N GLU A 61 19.68 8.78 8.24
CA GLU A 61 19.50 8.16 9.56
C GLU A 61 19.50 6.63 9.49
N LEU A 62 18.82 6.05 8.51
CA LEU A 62 18.65 4.59 8.43
C LEU A 62 19.84 3.87 7.79
N ARG A 63 20.53 4.49 6.86
CA ARG A 63 21.58 3.85 6.07
C ARG A 63 22.68 3.22 6.94
N PRO A 64 23.29 3.91 7.94
CA PRO A 64 24.34 3.31 8.74
C PRO A 64 23.88 2.07 9.53
N GLU A 65 22.66 2.10 10.08
CA GLU A 65 22.10 0.96 10.81
C GLU A 65 21.83 -0.24 9.91
N LEU A 66 21.36 0.02 8.69
CA LEU A 66 21.06 -1.03 7.72
C LEU A 66 22.33 -1.62 7.12
N GLU A 67 23.32 -0.81 6.77
CA GLU A 67 24.61 -1.28 6.23
C GLU A 67 25.41 -2.12 7.25
N ALA A 68 25.20 -1.91 8.55
CA ALA A 68 25.79 -2.74 9.59
C ALA A 68 25.23 -4.17 9.63
N VAL A 69 24.04 -4.41 9.09
CA VAL A 69 23.31 -5.69 9.19
C VAL A 69 23.08 -6.34 7.83
N ILE A 70 22.89 -5.54 6.77
CA ILE A 70 22.57 -6.01 5.43
C ILE A 70 23.84 -6.07 4.59
N PRO A 71 24.35 -7.26 4.26
CA PRO A 71 25.37 -7.39 3.22
C PRO A 71 24.73 -7.18 1.84
N GLY A 72 25.53 -6.72 0.88
CA GLY A 72 25.12 -6.55 -0.50
C GLY A 72 24.63 -5.15 -0.84
N LYS A 73 23.96 -5.03 -1.98
CA LYS A 73 23.52 -3.74 -2.53
C LYS A 73 22.32 -3.19 -1.74
N LEU A 74 22.42 -1.95 -1.28
CA LEU A 74 21.33 -1.26 -0.57
C LEU A 74 20.86 -0.04 -1.38
N ILE A 75 19.59 -0.07 -1.79
CA ILE A 75 18.94 0.97 -2.59
C ILE A 75 17.81 1.61 -1.76
N PHE A 76 17.84 2.94 -1.63
CA PHE A 76 16.70 3.70 -1.09
C PHE A 76 15.87 4.26 -2.24
N ILE A 77 14.55 4.23 -2.10
CA ILE A 77 13.67 4.92 -3.05
C ILE A 77 13.90 6.42 -2.93
N ARG A 78 14.27 7.02 -4.07
CA ARG A 78 14.50 8.46 -4.22
C ARG A 78 14.15 8.90 -5.64
N SER A 79 14.03 10.19 -5.86
CA SER A 79 13.91 10.74 -7.21
C SER A 79 15.14 10.36 -8.06
N GLY A 80 14.90 9.97 -9.30
CA GLY A 80 15.96 9.59 -10.24
C GLY A 80 16.24 8.08 -10.35
N LEU A 81 15.59 7.22 -9.54
CA LEU A 81 15.58 5.79 -9.82
C LEU A 81 14.85 5.50 -11.13
N LYS A 82 15.35 4.53 -11.87
CA LYS A 82 14.64 3.98 -13.02
C LYS A 82 13.40 3.24 -12.54
N LEU A 83 12.30 3.40 -13.25
CA LEU A 83 11.02 2.79 -12.89
C LEU A 83 10.50 1.95 -14.07
N PRO A 84 9.82 0.83 -13.80
CA PRO A 84 9.16 0.07 -14.85
C PRO A 84 7.92 0.79 -15.44
N VAL A 85 7.48 1.89 -14.81
CA VAL A 85 6.36 2.73 -15.24
C VAL A 85 6.85 4.14 -15.59
N LYS A 86 6.15 4.80 -16.52
CA LYS A 86 6.38 6.22 -16.80
C LYS A 86 5.64 7.06 -15.77
N ASN A 87 6.35 7.82 -14.96
CA ASN A 87 5.73 8.68 -13.95
C ASN A 87 5.31 10.03 -14.57
N ASN A 88 4.00 10.23 -14.75
CA ASN A 88 3.40 11.47 -15.22
C ASN A 88 2.85 12.36 -14.07
N TYR A 89 3.17 12.03 -12.82
CA TYR A 89 2.74 12.85 -11.67
C TYR A 89 3.40 14.21 -11.68
N LYS A 90 2.61 15.28 -11.57
CA LYS A 90 3.12 16.68 -11.75
C LYS A 90 4.15 17.10 -10.71
N THR A 91 4.10 16.52 -9.50
CA THR A 91 5.01 16.81 -8.39
C THR A 91 5.69 15.53 -7.89
N PRO A 92 6.58 14.93 -8.70
CA PRO A 92 7.17 13.62 -8.38
C PRO A 92 7.95 13.60 -7.06
N GLN A 93 8.43 14.77 -6.59
CA GLN A 93 9.17 14.91 -5.33
C GLN A 93 8.27 14.73 -4.08
N THR A 94 6.97 14.95 -4.21
CA THR A 94 5.99 14.80 -3.12
C THR A 94 5.17 13.51 -3.24
N LEU A 95 5.42 12.72 -4.27
CA LEU A 95 4.73 11.45 -4.48
C LEU A 95 5.15 10.43 -3.42
N GLY A 96 4.20 9.87 -2.70
CA GLY A 96 4.45 8.80 -1.73
C GLY A 96 5.08 7.57 -2.40
N HIS A 97 6.12 7.04 -1.79
CA HIS A 97 6.83 5.87 -2.31
C HIS A 97 5.93 4.63 -2.41
N ASP A 98 4.97 4.49 -1.50
CA ASP A 98 3.96 3.43 -1.49
C ASP A 98 3.03 3.50 -2.72
N ARG A 99 2.62 4.70 -3.13
CA ARG A 99 1.81 4.91 -4.34
C ARG A 99 2.58 4.53 -5.60
N LEU A 100 3.84 4.95 -5.67
CA LEU A 100 4.73 4.62 -6.79
C LEU A 100 4.99 3.11 -6.86
N ALA A 101 5.24 2.47 -5.71
CA ALA A 101 5.42 1.03 -5.62
C ALA A 101 4.14 0.29 -6.06
N ASN A 102 2.97 0.73 -5.60
CA ASN A 102 1.69 0.15 -6.03
C ASN A 102 1.49 0.24 -7.56
N ALA A 103 1.87 1.37 -8.17
CA ALA A 103 1.82 1.53 -9.62
C ALA A 103 2.75 0.54 -10.35
N CYS A 104 3.99 0.37 -9.87
CA CYS A 104 4.94 -0.59 -10.43
C CYS A 104 4.47 -2.04 -10.28
N GLY A 105 3.91 -2.39 -9.11
CA GLY A 105 3.33 -3.70 -8.86
C GLY A 105 2.11 -3.98 -9.75
N ALA A 106 1.22 -3.01 -9.91
CA ALA A 106 0.07 -3.14 -10.80
C ALA A 106 0.48 -3.34 -12.26
N TRP A 107 1.48 -2.59 -12.72
CA TRP A 107 2.02 -2.74 -14.07
C TRP A 107 2.61 -4.13 -14.33
N LYS A 108 3.31 -4.71 -13.36
CA LYS A 108 3.79 -6.10 -13.49
C LYS A 108 2.66 -7.11 -13.68
N TYR A 109 1.57 -6.97 -12.93
CA TYR A 109 0.43 -7.88 -13.02
C TYR A 109 -0.41 -7.70 -14.29
N ASN A 110 -0.54 -6.46 -14.78
CA ASN A 110 -1.51 -6.07 -15.80
C ASN A 110 -0.87 -5.26 -16.93
N GLN A 111 0.24 -5.72 -17.50
CA GLN A 111 0.84 -5.05 -18.65
C GLN A 111 -0.16 -4.91 -19.81
N ASN A 112 -0.12 -3.75 -20.46
CA ASN A 112 -0.99 -3.37 -21.58
C ASN A 112 -2.49 -3.25 -21.23
N LYS A 113 -2.81 -3.01 -19.94
CA LYS A 113 -4.18 -2.77 -19.48
C LYS A 113 -4.24 -1.55 -18.56
N ASN A 114 -5.38 -0.85 -18.62
CA ASN A 114 -5.68 0.17 -17.63
C ASN A 114 -5.89 -0.48 -16.26
N SER A 115 -5.27 0.06 -15.23
CA SER A 115 -5.38 -0.46 -13.87
C SER A 115 -5.68 0.67 -12.88
N LEU A 116 -6.66 0.45 -12.03
CA LEU A 116 -6.95 1.26 -10.85
C LEU A 116 -6.54 0.48 -9.61
N VAL A 117 -5.50 0.94 -8.92
CA VAL A 117 -5.13 0.41 -7.61
C VAL A 117 -5.90 1.16 -6.54
N ILE A 118 -6.52 0.41 -5.62
CA ILE A 118 -7.17 0.94 -4.42
C ILE A 118 -6.46 0.35 -3.22
N ASP A 119 -5.69 1.19 -2.51
CA ASP A 119 -4.98 0.80 -1.29
C ASP A 119 -5.78 1.26 -0.06
N LEU A 120 -6.37 0.29 0.63
CA LEU A 120 -7.17 0.48 1.84
C LEU A 120 -6.27 0.38 3.09
N GLY A 121 -5.60 1.48 3.41
CA GLY A 121 -4.70 1.60 4.55
C GLY A 121 -5.10 2.73 5.50
N THR A 122 -4.09 3.40 6.10
CA THR A 122 -4.31 4.60 6.93
C THR A 122 -5.11 5.66 6.17
N CYS A 123 -4.79 5.86 4.89
CA CYS A 123 -5.63 6.54 3.91
C CYS A 123 -6.10 5.53 2.87
N ILE A 124 -7.22 5.82 2.23
CA ILE A 124 -7.61 5.15 0.99
C ILE A 124 -6.92 5.91 -0.14
N LYS A 125 -6.12 5.20 -0.94
CA LYS A 125 -5.43 5.77 -2.09
C LYS A 125 -5.95 5.12 -3.36
N TYR A 126 -6.20 5.93 -4.36
CA TYR A 126 -6.60 5.52 -5.70
C TYR A 126 -5.45 5.90 -6.63
N ASP A 127 -4.91 4.94 -7.36
CA ASP A 127 -3.77 5.15 -8.24
C ASP A 127 -4.07 4.56 -9.61
N PHE A 128 -3.99 5.38 -10.66
CA PHE A 128 -4.31 4.98 -12.02
C PHE A 128 -3.07 4.86 -12.89
N ILE A 129 -2.95 3.71 -13.54
CA ILE A 129 -1.92 3.38 -14.52
C ILE A 129 -2.63 3.02 -15.82
N ASP A 130 -2.28 3.67 -16.91
CA ASP A 130 -2.87 3.37 -18.22
C ASP A 130 -2.22 2.17 -18.89
N ALA A 131 -2.83 1.73 -19.99
CA ALA A 131 -2.38 0.58 -20.79
C ALA A 131 -1.00 0.76 -21.43
N THR A 132 -0.42 1.96 -21.40
CA THR A 132 0.95 2.25 -21.88
C THR A 132 1.99 2.18 -20.77
N GLY A 133 1.57 1.93 -19.53
CA GLY A 133 2.42 1.93 -18.34
C GLY A 133 2.69 3.33 -17.78
N ALA A 134 1.88 4.32 -18.14
CA ALA A 134 2.00 5.64 -17.56
C ALA A 134 1.16 5.76 -16.28
N TYR A 135 1.81 6.14 -15.19
CA TYR A 135 1.18 6.46 -13.91
C TYR A 135 0.70 7.92 -13.92
N HIS A 136 -0.59 8.13 -13.72
CA HIS A 136 -1.22 9.45 -13.78
C HIS A 136 -1.55 10.05 -12.41
N GLY A 137 -1.33 9.31 -11.32
CA GLY A 137 -1.79 9.71 -9.99
C GLY A 137 -3.19 9.18 -9.71
N GLY A 138 -3.98 9.96 -8.98
CA GLY A 138 -5.34 9.58 -8.58
C GLY A 138 -5.81 10.39 -7.37
N ALA A 139 -6.41 9.74 -6.36
CA ALA A 139 -7.01 10.41 -5.21
C ALA A 139 -6.49 9.85 -3.88
N ILE A 140 -6.65 10.64 -2.82
CA ILE A 140 -6.38 10.25 -1.43
C ILE A 140 -7.60 10.64 -0.60
N SER A 141 -8.11 9.70 0.18
CA SER A 141 -9.28 9.86 1.05
C SER A 141 -8.98 9.30 2.44
N PRO A 142 -9.69 9.74 3.50
CA PRO A 142 -9.48 9.19 4.84
C PRO A 142 -9.81 7.71 4.91
N GLY A 143 -8.89 6.90 5.49
CA GLY A 143 -9.11 5.48 5.71
C GLY A 143 -10.06 5.19 6.87
N LEU A 144 -10.37 3.89 7.06
CA LEU A 144 -11.36 3.41 8.01
C LEU A 144 -11.14 3.95 9.44
N ALA A 145 -9.96 3.70 10.01
CA ALA A 145 -9.64 4.13 11.37
C ALA A 145 -9.58 5.66 11.50
N MET A 146 -9.20 6.36 10.43
CA MET A 146 -9.16 7.83 10.42
C MET A 146 -10.56 8.43 10.49
N ARG A 147 -11.55 7.87 9.78
CA ARG A 147 -12.95 8.35 9.83
C ARG A 147 -13.56 8.17 11.22
N TYR A 148 -13.33 7.03 11.86
CA TYR A 148 -13.76 6.81 13.26
C TYR A 148 -13.14 7.83 14.21
N LYS A 149 -11.84 8.05 14.11
CA LYS A 149 -11.12 9.04 14.94
C LYS A 149 -11.59 10.46 14.67
N ALA A 150 -11.90 10.81 13.42
CA ALA A 150 -12.36 12.15 13.08
C ALA A 150 -13.70 12.48 13.76
N LEU A 151 -14.66 11.55 13.77
CA LEU A 151 -15.95 11.75 14.44
C LEU A 151 -15.76 12.03 15.95
N THR A 152 -14.91 11.28 16.62
CA THR A 152 -14.61 11.52 18.03
C THR A 152 -13.86 12.84 18.25
N ARG A 153 -12.86 13.15 17.41
CA ARG A 153 -12.00 14.32 17.61
C ARG A 153 -12.71 15.64 17.32
N PHE A 154 -13.57 15.67 16.30
CA PHE A 154 -14.16 16.91 15.79
C PHE A 154 -15.63 17.09 16.20
N THR A 155 -16.15 16.24 17.11
CA THR A 155 -17.45 16.41 17.72
C THR A 155 -17.33 16.42 19.25
N GLY A 156 -18.26 17.10 19.94
CA GLY A 156 -18.17 17.28 21.39
C GLY A 156 -18.55 16.03 22.21
N GLN A 157 -19.28 15.08 21.65
CA GLN A 157 -19.90 14.00 22.44
C GLN A 157 -19.85 12.61 21.81
N LEU A 158 -19.34 12.46 20.56
CA LEU A 158 -19.30 11.13 19.94
C LEU A 158 -18.11 10.33 20.47
N PRO A 159 -18.36 9.15 21.08
CA PRO A 159 -17.31 8.30 21.60
C PRO A 159 -16.54 7.61 20.46
N TYR A 160 -15.32 7.17 20.75
CA TYR A 160 -14.54 6.36 19.82
C TYR A 160 -14.95 4.91 19.87
N PHE A 161 -15.26 4.36 18.69
CA PHE A 161 -15.48 2.92 18.50
C PHE A 161 -14.39 2.35 17.60
N LYS A 162 -13.87 1.18 17.96
CA LYS A 162 -12.95 0.44 17.09
C LYS A 162 -13.73 -0.25 15.97
N PRO A 163 -13.19 -0.30 14.73
CA PRO A 163 -13.74 -1.17 13.70
C PRO A 163 -13.87 -2.61 14.21
N VAL A 164 -14.95 -3.30 13.83
CA VAL A 164 -15.17 -4.73 14.09
C VAL A 164 -15.20 -5.49 12.76
N GLU A 165 -15.09 -6.81 12.79
CA GLU A 165 -15.10 -7.63 11.57
C GLU A 165 -16.46 -7.59 10.87
N GLU A 166 -17.54 -7.66 11.64
CA GLU A 166 -18.91 -7.65 11.10
C GLU A 166 -19.20 -6.33 10.36
N PHE A 167 -19.77 -6.45 9.17
CA PHE A 167 -20.15 -5.29 8.38
C PHE A 167 -21.51 -4.75 8.88
N PRO A 168 -21.66 -3.43 9.13
CA PRO A 168 -22.84 -2.89 9.76
C PRO A 168 -24.08 -2.89 8.84
N ALA A 169 -25.26 -2.99 9.46
CA ALA A 169 -26.52 -2.71 8.77
C ALA A 169 -26.56 -1.26 8.28
N LEU A 170 -27.38 -1.00 7.25
CA LEU A 170 -27.55 0.35 6.67
C LEU A 170 -28.14 1.32 7.68
N ILE A 171 -29.10 0.88 8.49
CA ILE A 171 -29.76 1.72 9.50
C ILE A 171 -29.21 1.37 10.88
N GLY A 172 -28.48 2.30 11.49
CA GLY A 172 -28.05 2.20 12.88
C GLY A 172 -29.18 2.60 13.83
N GLN A 173 -29.34 1.82 14.91
CA GLN A 173 -30.38 2.06 15.95
C GLN A 173 -29.80 2.51 17.28
N SER A 174 -28.49 2.76 17.34
CA SER A 174 -27.74 3.32 18.47
C SER A 174 -26.66 4.25 17.95
N THR A 175 -26.07 5.08 18.82
CA THR A 175 -24.94 5.94 18.45
C THR A 175 -23.79 5.11 17.83
N GLU A 176 -23.46 3.99 18.44
CA GLU A 176 -22.43 3.09 17.91
C GLU A 176 -22.78 2.55 16.54
N SER A 177 -23.95 1.94 16.37
CA SER A 177 -24.34 1.35 15.07
C SER A 177 -24.54 2.40 13.99
N SER A 178 -24.98 3.62 14.35
CA SER A 178 -25.07 4.75 13.42
C SER A 178 -23.71 5.24 12.94
N ILE A 179 -22.74 5.35 13.85
CA ILE A 179 -21.36 5.71 13.49
C ILE A 179 -20.74 4.62 12.59
N ARG A 180 -20.91 3.35 12.94
CA ARG A 180 -20.43 2.21 12.13
C ARG A 180 -21.03 2.22 10.74
N SER A 181 -22.35 2.38 10.66
CA SER A 181 -23.06 2.46 9.39
C SER A 181 -22.55 3.62 8.52
N GLY A 182 -22.49 4.83 9.06
CA GLY A 182 -22.05 6.01 8.33
C GLY A 182 -20.62 5.91 7.83
N VAL A 183 -19.70 5.37 8.64
CA VAL A 183 -18.29 5.21 8.25
C VAL A 183 -18.11 4.10 7.22
N GLU A 184 -18.62 2.91 7.49
CA GLU A 184 -18.28 1.73 6.69
C GLU A 184 -19.11 1.62 5.41
N ASN A 185 -20.43 1.88 5.47
CA ASN A 185 -21.24 1.98 4.24
C ASN A 185 -20.79 3.20 3.41
N GLY A 186 -20.42 4.32 4.05
CA GLY A 186 -19.88 5.48 3.34
C GLY A 186 -18.61 5.16 2.56
N ILE A 187 -17.67 4.39 3.14
CA ILE A 187 -16.47 3.90 2.41
C ILE A 187 -16.89 2.98 1.26
N LEU A 188 -17.80 2.04 1.50
CA LEU A 188 -18.25 1.10 0.47
C LEU A 188 -18.83 1.81 -0.75
N GLU A 189 -19.69 2.81 -0.53
CA GLU A 189 -20.29 3.58 -1.62
C GLU A 189 -19.28 4.50 -2.31
N GLU A 190 -18.30 5.09 -1.59
CA GLU A 190 -17.18 5.80 -2.19
C GLU A 190 -16.39 4.89 -3.14
N LEU A 191 -16.06 3.67 -2.70
CA LEU A 191 -15.34 2.69 -3.51
C LEU A 191 -16.13 2.32 -4.78
N LYS A 192 -17.40 1.98 -4.64
CA LYS A 192 -18.29 1.65 -5.78
C LYS A 192 -18.40 2.80 -6.76
N GLY A 193 -18.67 4.01 -6.26
CA GLY A 193 -18.83 5.21 -7.08
C GLY A 193 -17.54 5.55 -7.84
N THR A 194 -16.39 5.49 -7.16
CA THR A 194 -15.08 5.75 -7.77
C THR A 194 -14.76 4.72 -8.85
N ILE A 195 -14.94 3.41 -8.58
CA ILE A 195 -14.73 2.35 -9.57
C ILE A 195 -15.62 2.56 -10.80
N ALA A 196 -16.89 2.90 -10.59
CA ALA A 196 -17.84 3.15 -11.69
C ALA A 196 -17.41 4.32 -12.57
N GLN A 197 -16.96 5.43 -11.96
CA GLN A 197 -16.44 6.59 -12.70
C GLN A 197 -15.21 6.25 -13.52
N TYR A 198 -14.23 5.54 -12.95
CA TYR A 198 -13.04 5.12 -13.68
C TYR A 198 -13.38 4.16 -14.84
N ARG A 199 -14.30 3.21 -14.63
CA ARG A 199 -14.76 2.30 -15.69
C ARG A 199 -15.46 3.02 -16.85
N THR A 200 -16.19 4.09 -16.56
CA THR A 200 -16.83 4.90 -17.61
C THR A 200 -15.79 5.61 -18.49
N GLN A 201 -14.67 6.05 -17.91
CA GLN A 201 -13.65 6.81 -18.63
C GLN A 201 -12.55 5.94 -19.27
N PHE A 202 -12.21 4.80 -18.65
CA PHE A 202 -11.02 4.01 -18.97
C PHE A 202 -11.35 2.52 -19.17
N ASN A 203 -12.37 2.23 -19.96
CA ASN A 203 -12.76 0.85 -20.27
C ASN A 203 -11.94 0.26 -21.43
N PRO A 204 -11.35 -0.98 -21.35
CA PRO A 204 -11.40 -1.85 -20.16
C PRO A 204 -10.51 -1.40 -19.01
N LEU A 205 -10.96 -1.64 -17.76
CA LEU A 205 -10.25 -1.29 -16.53
C LEU A 205 -10.21 -2.48 -15.58
N ASP A 206 -9.02 -2.89 -15.19
CA ASP A 206 -8.81 -3.83 -14.09
C ASP A 206 -8.69 -3.05 -12.77
N VAL A 207 -9.34 -3.55 -11.73
CA VAL A 207 -9.31 -2.95 -10.38
C VAL A 207 -8.53 -3.87 -9.46
N ILE A 208 -7.48 -3.33 -8.83
CA ILE A 208 -6.61 -4.06 -7.89
C ILE A 208 -6.83 -3.49 -6.50
N LEU A 209 -7.22 -4.36 -5.57
CA LEU A 209 -7.45 -4.01 -4.17
C LEU A 209 -6.29 -4.47 -3.30
N THR A 210 -5.75 -3.57 -2.48
CA THR A 210 -4.65 -3.84 -1.53
C THR A 210 -4.85 -3.08 -0.22
N GLY A 211 -3.86 -3.13 0.67
CA GLY A 211 -3.92 -2.45 1.97
C GLY A 211 -4.50 -3.33 3.09
N GLY A 212 -4.31 -2.91 4.36
CA GLY A 212 -4.69 -3.72 5.52
C GLY A 212 -6.19 -3.91 5.73
N ASP A 213 -7.00 -2.96 5.26
CA ASP A 213 -8.45 -2.97 5.45
C ASP A 213 -9.19 -3.60 4.25
N HIS A 214 -8.47 -4.08 3.20
CA HIS A 214 -9.10 -4.67 2.02
C HIS A 214 -10.03 -5.86 2.31
N PRO A 215 -9.75 -6.77 3.29
CA PRO A 215 -10.60 -7.92 3.53
C PRO A 215 -12.03 -7.53 3.91
N LYS A 216 -12.19 -6.39 4.61
CA LYS A 216 -13.50 -5.92 5.03
C LYS A 216 -14.42 -5.52 3.86
N PHE A 217 -13.85 -5.06 2.76
CA PHE A 217 -14.60 -4.49 1.63
C PHE A 217 -14.60 -5.36 0.38
N ALA A 218 -13.65 -6.27 0.23
CA ALA A 218 -13.49 -7.08 -0.98
C ALA A 218 -14.76 -7.84 -1.37
N ASP A 219 -15.37 -8.57 -0.43
CA ASP A 219 -16.57 -9.36 -0.66
C ASP A 219 -17.82 -8.51 -0.96
N LYS A 220 -17.82 -7.24 -0.53
CA LYS A 220 -18.94 -6.30 -0.71
C LYS A 220 -18.92 -5.60 -2.06
N LEU A 221 -17.77 -5.55 -2.71
CA LEU A 221 -17.63 -4.86 -4.00
C LEU A 221 -18.20 -5.66 -5.18
N LYS A 222 -18.37 -6.98 -5.07
CA LYS A 222 -19.06 -7.89 -6.05
C LYS A 222 -18.69 -7.72 -7.53
N SER A 223 -17.74 -6.87 -7.86
CA SER A 223 -17.30 -6.61 -9.22
C SER A 223 -16.00 -7.34 -9.49
N ALA A 224 -15.63 -7.48 -10.75
CA ALA A 224 -14.33 -8.02 -11.14
C ALA A 224 -13.21 -7.14 -10.54
N ILE A 225 -12.77 -7.51 -9.34
CA ILE A 225 -11.63 -6.92 -8.64
C ILE A 225 -10.60 -8.01 -8.38
N PHE A 226 -9.34 -7.65 -8.51
CA PHE A 226 -8.23 -8.50 -8.18
C PHE A 226 -7.68 -8.08 -6.81
N VAL A 227 -7.52 -9.03 -5.88
CA VAL A 227 -6.98 -8.75 -4.54
C VAL A 227 -5.50 -9.08 -4.52
N ALA A 228 -4.66 -8.09 -4.21
CA ALA A 228 -3.20 -8.22 -4.12
C ALA A 228 -2.68 -7.70 -2.77
N PRO A 229 -2.71 -8.51 -1.68
CA PRO A 229 -2.36 -8.04 -0.33
C PRO A 229 -0.95 -7.45 -0.19
N ASN A 230 -0.01 -7.95 -1.00
CA ASN A 230 1.40 -7.55 -0.95
C ASN A 230 1.82 -6.68 -2.16
N LEU A 231 0.87 -5.97 -2.77
CA LEU A 231 1.13 -5.20 -3.99
C LEU A 231 2.29 -4.21 -3.82
N THR A 232 2.32 -3.47 -2.71
CA THR A 232 3.40 -2.51 -2.41
C THR A 232 4.77 -3.21 -2.34
N LEU A 233 4.86 -4.35 -1.66
CA LEU A 233 6.10 -5.12 -1.54
C LEU A 233 6.56 -5.68 -2.90
N ASN A 234 5.62 -6.17 -3.70
CA ASN A 234 5.90 -6.63 -5.06
C ASN A 234 6.36 -5.47 -5.96
N GLY A 235 5.71 -4.31 -5.85
CA GLY A 235 6.13 -3.13 -6.60
C GLY A 235 7.50 -2.60 -6.20
N LEU A 236 7.85 -2.64 -4.93
CA LEU A 236 9.20 -2.32 -4.46
C LEU A 236 10.23 -3.30 -5.03
N LYS A 237 9.88 -4.60 -5.05
CA LYS A 237 10.74 -5.62 -5.67
C LYS A 237 10.97 -5.35 -7.16
N GLU A 238 9.93 -4.96 -7.90
CA GLU A 238 10.05 -4.57 -9.32
C GLU A 238 10.98 -3.38 -9.51
N ILE A 239 10.88 -2.36 -8.65
CA ILE A 239 11.79 -1.22 -8.69
C ILE A 239 13.22 -1.68 -8.40
N LEU A 240 13.42 -2.59 -7.43
CA LEU A 240 14.73 -3.15 -7.12
C LEU A 240 15.33 -3.85 -8.35
N ASP A 241 14.57 -4.73 -9.00
CA ASP A 241 15.04 -5.50 -10.16
C ASP A 241 15.40 -4.60 -11.35
N TYR A 242 14.67 -3.50 -11.48
CA TYR A 242 14.90 -2.54 -12.58
C TYR A 242 16.16 -1.68 -12.37
N ASN A 243 16.75 -1.71 -11.14
CA ASN A 243 17.95 -0.95 -10.76
C ASN A 243 19.11 -1.83 -10.28
N ASP A 244 18.98 -3.15 -10.35
CA ASP A 244 19.98 -4.12 -9.89
C ASP A 244 21.08 -4.41 -10.92
#